data_1821daadb87a8b6a1786f3e342c82b49
#
_entry.id   1821daadb87a8b6a1786f3e342c82b49
#
_cell.length_a   1.000
_cell.length_b   1.000
_cell.length_c   1.000
_cell.angle_alpha   90.00
_cell.angle_beta   90.00
_cell.angle_gamma   90.00
#
_symmetry.space_group_name_H-M   'P 1'
#
loop_
_entity.id
_entity.type
_entity.pdbx_description
1 polymer ?
#
loop_
_entity_poly.entity_id
_entity_poly.type
_entity_poly.pdbx_seq_one_letter_code
_entity_poly.pdbx_strand_id
1 'polypeptide(L)'
;MYDSRASGVLLAVSSLPGPYGVGSLGAPARRFVDFLADAGQTYWQILPLVPPGHGNSPYMSPSAFAGNPDLIDLDELVSMGLLTHQEVEAARRDSPDRVDYAHLQATRMDLLYQAFLRFPGRRAQMPEELHLPWLEDYAKFAALHDQYQTDCSQWPKEAVPDPQRMAFHTFLQDIFYQQWFHLKDYANQKGIRIMGDIPIYLSSHSAEFYFHPELFQVDGQGRLTAAAGVPPDAFTAEGQFWGNPLYDWEGHKRQVFLFWKERIHWCSRLYDAIRIDHFRAFHTYWSIPAGAKSAKEGHWEPGPGLELLQLLQTASPKLELIAEDLGDLDQDALHFVRTCGIPGMKVMVFAFDPQGESAYLPHNCQPFSV
;
A
#
# COMPACT_ATOMS: atom_id res chain seq x y z
N MET A 1 -19.23 -8.41 14.08
CA MET A 1 -18.02 -7.60 14.13
C MET A 1 -18.30 -6.12 13.86
N TYR A 2 -19.40 -5.78 13.23
CA TYR A 2 -19.84 -4.41 12.91
C TYR A 2 -21.11 -4.01 13.68
N ASP A 3 -21.12 -4.28 15.00
CA ASP A 3 -22.32 -4.13 15.83
C ASP A 3 -22.54 -2.72 16.41
N SER A 4 -21.63 -1.79 16.13
CA SER A 4 -21.71 -0.42 16.66
C SER A 4 -21.23 0.59 15.63
N ARG A 5 -21.75 1.81 15.72
CA ARG A 5 -21.23 2.95 14.97
C ARG A 5 -19.83 3.29 15.46
N ALA A 6 -18.96 3.60 14.51
CA ALA A 6 -17.61 4.05 14.77
C ALA A 6 -17.33 5.32 13.96
N SER A 7 -16.32 6.08 14.35
CA SER A 7 -15.86 7.23 13.59
C SER A 7 -14.32 7.26 13.56
N GLY A 8 -13.76 7.91 12.56
CA GLY A 8 -12.32 8.00 12.40
C GLY A 8 -11.92 9.16 11.49
N VAL A 9 -10.64 9.33 11.34
CA VAL A 9 -10.04 10.33 10.46
C VAL A 9 -9.12 9.64 9.47
N LEU A 10 -9.23 10.00 8.17
CA LEU A 10 -8.27 9.62 7.16
C LEU A 10 -7.15 10.68 7.14
N LEU A 11 -5.93 10.26 7.42
CA LEU A 11 -4.74 11.09 7.28
C LEU A 11 -3.53 10.20 7.02
N ALA A 12 -2.86 10.40 5.88
CA ALA A 12 -1.62 9.69 5.58
C ALA A 12 -0.54 10.01 6.63
N VAL A 13 0.26 9.01 7.02
CA VAL A 13 1.38 9.22 7.96
C VAL A 13 2.34 10.28 7.41
N SER A 14 2.61 10.28 6.10
CA SER A 14 3.45 11.28 5.43
C SER A 14 2.92 12.71 5.53
N SER A 15 1.61 12.89 5.76
CA SER A 15 0.97 14.21 5.89
C SER A 15 0.99 14.76 7.31
N LEU A 16 1.46 14.00 8.27
CA LEU A 16 1.64 14.51 9.64
C LEU A 16 2.73 15.59 9.66
N PRO A 17 2.55 16.66 10.46
CA PRO A 17 3.58 17.70 10.58
C PRO A 17 4.83 17.12 11.26
N GLY A 18 5.97 17.28 10.62
CA GLY A 18 7.25 16.76 11.09
C GLY A 18 8.42 17.69 10.75
N PRO A 19 9.52 17.61 11.50
CA PRO A 19 10.65 18.54 11.34
C PRO A 19 11.56 18.22 10.14
N TYR A 20 11.32 17.10 9.45
CA TYR A 20 12.23 16.59 8.40
C TYR A 20 11.57 16.48 7.03
N GLY A 21 10.60 17.34 6.72
CA GLY A 21 9.97 17.46 5.40
C GLY A 21 8.90 16.41 5.10
N VAL A 22 8.62 15.51 6.02
CA VAL A 22 7.60 14.45 5.91
C VAL A 22 7.15 14.03 7.30
N GLY A 23 5.92 13.52 7.42
CA GLY A 23 5.46 12.87 8.64
C GLY A 23 6.20 11.56 8.92
N SER A 24 6.34 11.19 10.19
CA SER A 24 7.10 10.01 10.63
C SER A 24 6.32 9.17 11.63
N LEU A 25 6.82 7.95 11.86
CA LEU A 25 6.22 6.97 12.79
C LEU A 25 6.45 7.30 14.27
N GLY A 26 7.21 8.35 14.56
CA GLY A 26 7.61 8.74 15.92
C GLY A 26 6.61 9.65 16.65
N ALA A 27 7.13 10.68 17.33
CA ALA A 27 6.36 11.59 18.14
C ALA A 27 5.21 12.31 17.40
N PRO A 28 5.32 12.73 16.13
CA PRO A 28 4.20 13.31 15.40
C PRO A 28 3.00 12.38 15.30
N ALA A 29 3.23 11.09 14.99
CA ALA A 29 2.18 10.10 14.88
C ALA A 29 1.54 9.79 16.24
N ARG A 30 2.32 9.67 17.30
CA ARG A 30 1.78 9.48 18.66
C ARG A 30 0.90 10.65 19.11
N ARG A 31 1.31 11.90 18.84
CA ARG A 31 0.46 13.08 19.14
C ARG A 31 -0.85 13.05 18.35
N PHE A 32 -0.84 12.56 17.12
CA PHE A 32 -2.08 12.42 16.34
C PHE A 32 -2.99 11.33 16.92
N VAL A 33 -2.43 10.20 17.37
CA VAL A 33 -3.20 9.16 18.09
C VAL A 33 -3.83 9.74 19.37
N ASP A 34 -3.09 10.52 20.17
CA ASP A 34 -3.63 11.17 21.37
C ASP A 34 -4.78 12.11 21.01
N PHE A 35 -4.61 12.94 19.97
CA PHE A 35 -5.67 13.82 19.46
C PHE A 35 -6.93 13.03 19.05
N LEU A 36 -6.79 11.91 18.35
CA LEU A 36 -7.91 11.06 17.97
C LEU A 36 -8.64 10.50 19.19
N ALA A 37 -7.89 10.02 20.18
CA ALA A 37 -8.46 9.46 21.40
C ALA A 37 -9.22 10.55 22.20
N ASP A 38 -8.63 11.73 22.36
CA ASP A 38 -9.25 12.88 23.05
C ASP A 38 -10.50 13.39 22.30
N ALA A 39 -10.52 13.28 20.97
CA ALA A 39 -11.67 13.62 20.13
C ALA A 39 -12.74 12.50 20.07
N GLY A 40 -12.57 11.41 20.80
CA GLY A 40 -13.51 10.29 20.82
C GLY A 40 -13.58 9.49 19.52
N GLN A 41 -12.54 9.57 18.68
CA GLN A 41 -12.43 8.76 17.48
C GLN A 41 -12.00 7.33 17.83
N THR A 42 -12.28 6.38 16.94
CA THR A 42 -11.93 4.97 17.13
C THR A 42 -11.10 4.41 15.97
N TYR A 43 -11.01 5.12 14.87
CA TYR A 43 -10.21 4.71 13.70
C TYR A 43 -9.27 5.83 13.24
N TRP A 44 -8.08 5.42 12.85
CA TRP A 44 -7.18 6.18 12.01
C TRP A 44 -7.03 5.45 10.67
N GLN A 45 -7.62 6.00 9.60
CA GLN A 45 -7.40 5.50 8.26
C GLN A 45 -6.14 6.15 7.68
N ILE A 46 -5.28 5.33 7.10
CA ILE A 46 -4.02 5.78 6.47
C ILE A 46 -4.00 5.38 4.99
N LEU A 47 -3.12 6.02 4.22
CA LEU A 47 -2.75 5.57 2.89
C LEU A 47 -1.75 4.40 2.95
N PRO A 48 -1.47 3.70 1.82
CA PRO A 48 -0.52 2.59 1.83
C PRO A 48 0.83 2.99 2.44
N LEU A 49 1.35 2.14 3.34
CA LEU A 49 2.63 2.35 4.03
C LEU A 49 3.85 2.01 3.19
N VAL A 50 3.65 1.53 1.99
CA VAL A 50 4.71 1.07 1.09
C VAL A 50 5.51 2.23 0.50
N PRO A 51 6.76 1.99 0.02
CA PRO A 51 7.54 3.03 -0.64
C PRO A 51 6.78 3.60 -1.84
N PRO A 52 6.76 4.92 -2.04
CA PRO A 52 6.13 5.51 -3.19
C PRO A 52 6.91 5.19 -4.47
N GLY A 53 6.18 4.95 -5.56
CA GLY A 53 6.76 4.74 -6.89
C GLY A 53 6.63 5.96 -7.79
N HIS A 54 6.32 5.72 -9.06
CA HIS A 54 6.17 6.79 -10.04
C HIS A 54 5.21 7.88 -9.58
N GLY A 55 5.60 9.14 -9.72
CA GLY A 55 4.82 10.30 -9.28
C GLY A 55 4.67 10.43 -7.77
N ASN A 56 5.54 9.80 -6.99
CA ASN A 56 5.47 9.71 -5.52
C ASN A 56 4.15 9.08 -5.02
N SER A 57 3.55 8.21 -5.84
CA SER A 57 2.32 7.52 -5.50
C SER A 57 2.60 6.21 -4.75
N PRO A 58 1.98 5.99 -3.58
CA PRO A 58 2.09 4.72 -2.87
C PRO A 58 1.30 3.59 -3.55
N TYR A 59 0.41 3.91 -4.51
CA TYR A 59 -0.32 2.91 -5.31
C TYR A 59 0.52 2.34 -6.47
N MET A 60 1.67 2.97 -6.77
CA MET A 60 2.64 2.50 -7.77
C MET A 60 3.93 2.00 -7.11
N SER A 61 3.80 1.38 -5.95
CA SER A 61 4.93 0.96 -5.11
C SER A 61 5.83 -0.08 -5.77
N PRO A 62 7.15 -0.05 -5.47
CA PRO A 62 8.09 -1.10 -5.83
C PRO A 62 7.92 -2.39 -5.01
N SER A 63 7.01 -2.45 -4.03
CA SER A 63 6.66 -3.67 -3.30
C SER A 63 5.27 -3.61 -2.71
N ALA A 64 4.62 -4.77 -2.62
CA ALA A 64 3.35 -4.96 -1.92
C ALA A 64 3.51 -5.08 -0.39
N PHE A 65 4.72 -5.30 0.09
CA PHE A 65 5.01 -5.69 1.48
C PHE A 65 5.91 -4.70 2.22
N ALA A 66 6.88 -4.10 1.51
CA ALA A 66 7.90 -3.27 2.15
C ALA A 66 7.31 -1.99 2.76
N GLY A 67 7.86 -1.57 3.90
CA GLY A 67 7.56 -0.28 4.50
C GLY A 67 8.34 0.86 3.86
N ASN A 68 7.76 2.05 3.82
CA ASN A 68 8.37 3.26 3.26
C ASN A 68 9.47 3.81 4.18
N PRO A 69 10.75 3.78 3.80
CA PRO A 69 11.85 4.30 4.62
C PRO A 69 11.74 5.79 4.95
N ASP A 70 11.03 6.57 4.13
CA ASP A 70 10.84 8.01 4.40
C ASP A 70 10.05 8.27 5.68
N LEU A 71 9.25 7.31 6.13
CA LEU A 71 8.45 7.42 7.34
C LEU A 71 9.22 7.05 8.63
N ILE A 72 10.44 6.50 8.52
CA ILE A 72 11.28 6.19 9.68
C ILE A 72 11.56 7.48 10.47
N ASP A 73 11.31 7.46 11.76
CA ASP A 73 11.54 8.61 12.63
C ASP A 73 13.05 8.73 12.95
N LEU A 74 13.65 9.87 12.60
CA LEU A 74 15.08 10.12 12.80
C LEU A 74 15.42 10.39 14.26
N ASP A 75 14.53 10.98 15.04
CA ASP A 75 14.77 11.24 16.46
C ASP A 75 14.81 9.93 17.27
N GLU A 76 14.07 8.91 16.85
CA GLU A 76 14.19 7.57 17.41
C GLU A 76 15.57 6.95 17.10
N LEU A 77 16.12 7.16 15.88
CA LEU A 77 17.48 6.72 15.56
C LEU A 77 18.55 7.45 16.39
N VAL A 78 18.32 8.73 16.72
CA VAL A 78 19.18 9.44 17.67
C VAL A 78 19.09 8.80 19.06
N SER A 79 17.89 8.48 19.52
CA SER A 79 17.67 7.83 20.83
C SER A 79 18.32 6.44 20.89
N MET A 80 18.41 5.73 19.77
CA MET A 80 19.11 4.45 19.63
C MET A 80 20.65 4.61 19.55
N GLY A 81 21.17 5.84 19.46
CA GLY A 81 22.60 6.12 19.27
C GLY A 81 23.12 5.85 17.86
N LEU A 82 22.24 5.67 16.89
CA LEU A 82 22.58 5.42 15.47
C LEU A 82 22.82 6.70 14.69
N LEU A 83 22.21 7.81 15.12
CA LEU A 83 22.45 9.16 14.60
C LEU A 83 22.76 10.12 15.76
N THR A 84 23.34 11.26 15.43
CA THR A 84 23.54 12.37 16.37
C THR A 84 22.52 13.47 16.12
N HIS A 85 22.22 14.29 17.14
CA HIS A 85 21.36 15.47 16.97
C HIS A 85 21.87 16.42 15.88
N GLN A 86 23.19 16.57 15.74
CA GLN A 86 23.78 17.45 14.72
C GLN A 86 23.49 16.94 13.30
N GLU A 87 23.52 15.62 13.07
CA GLU A 87 23.24 15.04 11.77
C GLU A 87 21.77 15.22 11.38
N VAL A 88 20.84 14.95 12.28
CA VAL A 88 19.40 15.09 11.99
C VAL A 88 18.99 16.56 11.85
N GLU A 89 19.64 17.47 12.59
CA GLU A 89 19.37 18.91 12.47
C GLU A 89 19.79 19.45 11.09
N ALA A 90 20.84 18.90 10.48
CA ALA A 90 21.22 19.22 9.10
C ALA A 90 20.17 18.83 8.06
N ALA A 91 19.33 17.84 8.36
CA ALA A 91 18.22 17.42 7.51
C ALA A 91 16.90 18.13 7.86
N ARG A 92 16.91 19.05 8.83
CA ARG A 92 15.70 19.76 9.24
C ARG A 92 15.12 20.56 8.08
N ARG A 93 13.82 20.43 7.90
CA ARG A 93 13.05 21.16 6.89
C ARG A 93 11.67 21.46 7.45
N ASP A 94 11.47 22.70 7.85
CA ASP A 94 10.15 23.16 8.26
C ASP A 94 9.29 23.34 6.99
N SER A 95 8.55 22.31 6.61
CA SER A 95 7.57 22.34 5.53
C SER A 95 6.23 21.88 6.08
N PRO A 96 5.44 22.78 6.68
CA PRO A 96 4.20 22.41 7.33
C PRO A 96 3.08 22.06 6.35
N ASP A 97 3.18 22.49 5.08
CA ASP A 97 2.07 22.46 4.13
C ASP A 97 2.08 21.28 3.16
N ARG A 98 3.25 20.68 2.95
CA ARG A 98 3.42 19.58 1.98
C ARG A 98 4.70 18.78 2.23
N VAL A 99 4.72 17.54 1.71
CA VAL A 99 5.96 16.74 1.67
C VAL A 99 6.93 17.34 0.66
N ASP A 100 8.18 17.54 1.08
CA ASP A 100 9.27 18.00 0.20
C ASP A 100 10.09 16.80 -0.29
N TYR A 101 9.59 16.13 -1.32
CA TYR A 101 10.24 14.93 -1.87
C TYR A 101 11.65 15.21 -2.42
N ALA A 102 11.91 16.40 -2.96
CA ALA A 102 13.24 16.75 -3.44
C ALA A 102 14.25 16.83 -2.29
N HIS A 103 13.85 17.39 -1.15
CA HIS A 103 14.68 17.41 0.06
C HIS A 103 14.88 16.01 0.64
N LEU A 104 13.85 15.18 0.68
CA LEU A 104 13.97 13.78 1.15
C LEU A 104 14.96 13.00 0.31
N GLN A 105 14.86 13.07 -1.02
CA GLN A 105 15.78 12.39 -1.92
C GLN A 105 17.24 12.84 -1.73
N ALA A 106 17.46 14.12 -1.41
CA ALA A 106 18.79 14.69 -1.23
C ALA A 106 19.43 14.36 0.12
N THR A 107 18.66 14.00 1.15
CA THR A 107 19.18 13.93 2.53
C THR A 107 18.87 12.62 3.24
N ARG A 108 17.70 12.02 2.99
CA ARG A 108 17.14 10.94 3.83
C ARG A 108 17.96 9.68 3.78
N MET A 109 18.25 9.20 2.57
CA MET A 109 18.93 7.91 2.38
C MET A 109 20.36 7.93 2.89
N ASP A 110 21.06 9.05 2.79
CA ASP A 110 22.43 9.19 3.34
C ASP A 110 22.43 9.09 4.86
N LEU A 111 21.46 9.74 5.54
CA LEU A 111 21.34 9.63 7.01
C LEU A 111 21.01 8.20 7.44
N LEU A 112 20.06 7.56 6.77
CA LEU A 112 19.69 6.18 7.06
C LEU A 112 20.86 5.22 6.81
N TYR A 113 21.70 5.50 5.80
CA TYR A 113 22.91 4.72 5.55
C TYR A 113 23.96 4.93 6.63
N GLN A 114 24.13 6.14 7.18
CA GLN A 114 24.99 6.38 8.34
C GLN A 114 24.50 5.61 9.58
N ALA A 115 23.20 5.58 9.80
CA ALA A 115 22.61 4.79 10.89
C ALA A 115 22.92 3.29 10.71
N PHE A 116 22.77 2.76 9.51
CA PHE A 116 23.13 1.38 9.15
C PHE A 116 24.58 1.04 9.45
N LEU A 117 25.53 1.92 9.08
CA LEU A 117 26.95 1.69 9.33
C LEU A 117 27.30 1.63 10.82
N ARG A 118 26.48 2.25 11.68
CA ARG A 118 26.65 2.25 13.14
C ARG A 118 25.88 1.16 13.86
N PHE A 119 25.00 0.46 13.14
CA PHE A 119 24.17 -0.58 13.75
C PHE A 119 25.04 -1.76 14.20
N PRO A 120 25.07 -2.10 15.53
CA PRO A 120 26.07 -3.03 16.10
C PRO A 120 25.86 -4.48 15.70
N GLY A 121 24.70 -4.84 15.22
CA GLY A 121 24.39 -6.16 14.69
C GLY A 121 24.09 -6.06 13.22
N ARG A 122 25.03 -6.26 12.34
CA ARG A 122 24.84 -6.28 10.86
C ARG A 122 23.87 -7.39 10.38
N ARG A 123 23.21 -8.07 11.28
CA ARG A 123 22.05 -8.92 11.03
C ARG A 123 20.86 -8.23 11.62
N ALA A 124 20.00 -7.81 10.74
CA ALA A 124 18.67 -7.42 11.06
C ALA A 124 18.06 -8.43 12.05
N GLN A 125 17.60 -7.95 13.19
CA GLN A 125 16.83 -8.75 14.14
C GLN A 125 15.35 -8.42 13.95
N MET A 126 14.88 -8.55 12.69
CA MET A 126 13.45 -8.69 12.54
C MET A 126 12.99 -9.87 13.41
N PRO A 127 11.91 -9.76 14.16
CA PRO A 127 11.30 -10.90 14.79
C PRO A 127 11.22 -12.04 13.75
N GLU A 128 11.63 -13.24 14.12
CA GLU A 128 11.68 -14.41 13.21
C GLU A 128 10.37 -14.59 12.43
N GLU A 129 9.29 -14.17 13.04
CA GLU A 129 7.94 -14.12 12.48
C GLU A 129 7.76 -13.15 11.30
N LEU A 130 8.68 -12.21 11.09
CA LEU A 130 8.70 -11.23 10.00
C LEU A 130 9.70 -11.60 8.88
N HIS A 131 10.48 -12.66 9.08
CA HIS A 131 11.37 -13.21 8.04
C HIS A 131 10.55 -13.96 6.99
N LEU A 132 9.81 -13.21 6.20
CA LEU A 132 9.04 -13.75 5.08
C LEU A 132 9.87 -13.71 3.78
N PRO A 133 9.58 -14.58 2.82
CA PRO A 133 10.32 -14.64 1.55
C PRO A 133 10.41 -13.29 0.82
N TRP A 134 9.36 -12.45 0.94
CA TRP A 134 9.31 -11.14 0.30
C TRP A 134 10.47 -10.20 0.67
N LEU A 135 11.02 -10.32 1.89
CA LEU A 135 12.08 -9.41 2.36
C LEU A 135 13.38 -9.60 1.57
N GLU A 136 13.74 -10.84 1.27
CA GLU A 136 14.93 -11.13 0.47
C GLU A 136 14.77 -10.62 -0.96
N ASP A 137 13.62 -10.86 -1.58
CA ASP A 137 13.33 -10.39 -2.94
C ASP A 137 13.28 -8.85 -2.99
N TYR A 138 12.62 -8.22 -2.02
CA TYR A 138 12.62 -6.76 -1.93
C TYR A 138 14.03 -6.17 -1.74
N ALA A 139 14.85 -6.76 -0.85
CA ALA A 139 16.21 -6.28 -0.62
C ALA A 139 17.09 -6.42 -1.87
N LYS A 140 16.95 -7.52 -2.63
CA LYS A 140 17.61 -7.71 -3.92
C LYS A 140 17.16 -6.67 -4.93
N PHE A 141 15.83 -6.50 -5.07
CA PHE A 141 15.22 -5.53 -6.00
C PHE A 141 15.69 -4.11 -5.71
N ALA A 142 15.62 -3.68 -4.45
CA ALA A 142 16.01 -2.34 -4.02
C ALA A 142 17.52 -2.10 -4.23
N ALA A 143 18.37 -3.10 -3.96
CA ALA A 143 19.81 -3.01 -4.23
C ALA A 143 20.12 -2.88 -5.73
N LEU A 144 19.40 -3.60 -6.59
CA LEU A 144 19.49 -3.46 -8.05
C LEU A 144 18.98 -2.10 -8.53
N HIS A 145 17.89 -1.61 -7.94
CA HIS A 145 17.38 -0.28 -8.24
C HIS A 145 18.42 0.81 -7.88
N ASP A 146 19.04 0.72 -6.71
CA ASP A 146 20.13 1.63 -6.32
C ASP A 146 21.29 1.61 -7.33
N GLN A 147 21.59 0.44 -7.87
CA GLN A 147 22.73 0.25 -8.79
C GLN A 147 22.44 0.79 -10.18
N TYR A 148 21.26 0.58 -10.72
CA TYR A 148 20.93 0.89 -12.12
C TYR A 148 20.14 2.18 -12.29
N GLN A 149 19.38 2.62 -11.29
CA GLN A 149 18.58 3.87 -11.31
C GLN A 149 17.64 3.98 -12.54
N THR A 150 17.20 2.82 -13.05
CA THR A 150 16.32 2.70 -14.22
C THR A 150 15.17 1.74 -13.92
N ASP A 151 14.19 1.66 -14.82
CA ASP A 151 13.14 0.65 -14.75
C ASP A 151 13.73 -0.77 -14.80
N CYS A 152 13.17 -1.70 -14.01
CA CYS A 152 13.68 -3.06 -13.89
C CYS A 152 13.65 -3.84 -15.21
N SER A 153 12.80 -3.47 -16.16
CA SER A 153 12.78 -4.06 -17.51
C SER A 153 14.06 -3.77 -18.32
N GLN A 154 14.84 -2.77 -17.89
CA GLN A 154 16.11 -2.38 -18.52
C GLN A 154 17.35 -2.99 -17.85
N TRP A 155 17.16 -3.72 -16.74
CA TRP A 155 18.28 -4.32 -16.01
C TRP A 155 18.86 -5.52 -16.79
N PRO A 156 20.19 -5.77 -16.66
CA PRO A 156 20.77 -6.98 -17.22
C PRO A 156 20.11 -8.25 -16.67
N LYS A 157 19.90 -9.25 -17.51
CA LYS A 157 19.29 -10.52 -17.08
C LYS A 157 20.08 -11.25 -15.98
N GLU A 158 21.37 -11.04 -15.93
CA GLU A 158 22.29 -11.63 -14.94
C GLU A 158 22.73 -10.58 -13.91
N ALA A 159 21.88 -9.59 -13.62
CA ALA A 159 22.19 -8.56 -12.64
C ALA A 159 22.40 -9.19 -11.25
N VAL A 160 23.54 -8.87 -10.63
CA VAL A 160 23.88 -9.32 -9.29
C VAL A 160 23.78 -8.13 -8.33
N PRO A 161 22.92 -8.20 -7.31
CA PRO A 161 22.77 -7.13 -6.33
C PRO A 161 24.00 -7.06 -5.41
N ASP A 162 24.38 -5.85 -5.01
CA ASP A 162 25.42 -5.63 -4.01
C ASP A 162 24.94 -6.14 -2.62
N PRO A 163 25.68 -7.09 -2.00
CA PRO A 163 25.30 -7.62 -0.69
C PRO A 163 25.23 -6.58 0.43
N GLN A 164 26.05 -5.51 0.36
CA GLN A 164 26.01 -4.45 1.36
C GLN A 164 24.75 -3.59 1.20
N ARG A 165 24.33 -3.33 -0.04
CA ARG A 165 23.07 -2.65 -0.32
C ARG A 165 21.85 -3.49 0.08
N MET A 166 21.87 -4.80 -0.19
CA MET A 166 20.84 -5.70 0.30
C MET A 166 20.73 -5.65 1.83
N ALA A 167 21.85 -5.73 2.54
CA ALA A 167 21.88 -5.63 4.00
C ALA A 167 21.34 -4.27 4.49
N PHE A 168 21.62 -3.19 3.77
CA PHE A 168 21.08 -1.88 4.08
C PHE A 168 19.54 -1.83 3.93
N HIS A 169 19.00 -2.30 2.82
CA HIS A 169 17.56 -2.34 2.63
C HIS A 169 16.85 -3.26 3.61
N THR A 170 17.47 -4.37 4.00
CA THR A 170 16.97 -5.22 5.09
C THR A 170 16.93 -4.46 6.42
N PHE A 171 18.00 -3.74 6.78
CA PHE A 171 18.04 -2.89 7.96
C PHE A 171 16.92 -1.81 7.95
N LEU A 172 16.66 -1.19 6.80
CA LEU A 172 15.58 -0.21 6.69
C LEU A 172 14.21 -0.82 7.03
N GLN A 173 13.96 -2.04 6.55
CA GLN A 173 12.71 -2.73 6.85
C GLN A 173 12.59 -3.12 8.33
N ASP A 174 13.69 -3.54 8.96
CA ASP A 174 13.71 -3.82 10.41
C ASP A 174 13.33 -2.59 11.22
N ILE A 175 14.00 -1.46 10.96
CA ILE A 175 13.75 -0.22 11.67
C ILE A 175 12.32 0.28 11.43
N PHE A 176 11.89 0.25 10.16
CA PHE A 176 10.53 0.66 9.80
C PHE A 176 9.48 -0.15 10.59
N TYR A 177 9.55 -1.48 10.54
CA TYR A 177 8.55 -2.32 11.19
C TYR A 177 8.65 -2.29 12.70
N GLN A 178 9.84 -2.14 13.28
CA GLN A 178 9.99 -1.91 14.70
C GLN A 178 9.23 -0.64 15.14
N GLN A 179 9.43 0.48 14.45
CA GLN A 179 8.73 1.73 14.75
C GLN A 179 7.23 1.63 14.47
N TRP A 180 6.84 0.96 13.37
CA TRP A 180 5.44 0.76 13.02
C TRP A 180 4.69 -0.03 14.09
N PHE A 181 5.22 -1.16 14.53
CA PHE A 181 4.57 -1.97 15.56
C PHE A 181 4.48 -1.24 16.89
N HIS A 182 5.50 -0.50 17.29
CA HIS A 182 5.43 0.36 18.48
C HIS A 182 4.32 1.40 18.37
N LEU A 183 4.16 2.03 17.22
CA LEU A 183 3.08 3.00 16.98
C LEU A 183 1.71 2.31 16.97
N LYS A 184 1.57 1.16 16.31
CA LYS A 184 0.32 0.40 16.27
C LYS A 184 -0.11 -0.03 17.67
N ASP A 185 0.79 -0.58 18.43
CA ASP A 185 0.52 -0.99 19.83
C ASP A 185 0.09 0.21 20.67
N TYR A 186 0.76 1.36 20.51
CA TYR A 186 0.39 2.60 21.19
C TYR A 186 -1.03 3.04 20.80
N ALA A 187 -1.37 3.04 19.52
CA ALA A 187 -2.69 3.38 19.01
C ALA A 187 -3.77 2.44 19.59
N ASN A 188 -3.53 1.14 19.54
CA ASN A 188 -4.47 0.15 20.06
C ASN A 188 -4.67 0.27 21.58
N GLN A 189 -3.62 0.56 22.36
CA GLN A 189 -3.73 0.85 23.79
C GLN A 189 -4.58 2.08 24.10
N LYS A 190 -4.62 3.05 23.20
CA LYS A 190 -5.48 4.25 23.28
C LYS A 190 -6.89 4.01 22.74
N GLY A 191 -7.21 2.80 22.30
CA GLY A 191 -8.50 2.45 21.71
C GLY A 191 -8.64 2.88 20.24
N ILE A 192 -7.56 3.31 19.60
CA ILE A 192 -7.54 3.66 18.16
C ILE A 192 -7.15 2.45 17.34
N ARG A 193 -8.01 2.06 16.42
CA ARG A 193 -7.77 1.01 15.42
C ARG A 193 -7.22 1.62 14.16
N ILE A 194 -6.28 0.94 13.52
CA ILE A 194 -5.67 1.41 12.28
C ILE A 194 -6.31 0.73 11.08
N MET A 195 -6.83 1.55 10.17
CA MET A 195 -7.35 1.10 8.88
C MET A 195 -6.32 1.39 7.82
N GLY A 196 -5.69 0.34 7.29
CA GLY A 196 -4.77 0.43 6.16
C GLY A 196 -5.48 0.53 4.83
N ASP A 197 -4.70 0.72 3.78
CA ASP A 197 -5.15 0.78 2.39
C ASP A 197 -4.22 -0.04 1.52
N ILE A 198 -4.76 -0.85 0.61
CA ILE A 198 -3.96 -1.65 -0.32
C ILE A 198 -4.54 -1.55 -1.73
N PRO A 199 -3.72 -1.25 -2.75
CA PRO A 199 -4.16 -1.37 -4.13
C PRO A 199 -4.33 -2.84 -4.51
N ILE A 200 -5.32 -3.14 -5.37
CA ILE A 200 -5.44 -4.50 -5.90
C ILE A 200 -4.24 -4.84 -6.78
N TYR A 201 -3.85 -3.94 -7.67
CA TYR A 201 -2.74 -4.13 -8.59
C TYR A 201 -1.40 -3.68 -8.02
N LEU A 202 -0.32 -4.22 -8.59
CA LEU A 202 1.05 -3.87 -8.28
C LEU A 202 1.68 -3.08 -9.42
N SER A 203 2.83 -2.45 -9.17
CA SER A 203 3.61 -1.81 -10.22
C SER A 203 4.33 -2.86 -11.08
N SER A 204 4.49 -2.61 -12.37
CA SER A 204 5.42 -3.37 -13.23
C SER A 204 6.88 -3.15 -12.83
N HIS A 205 7.18 -2.09 -12.09
CA HIS A 205 8.47 -1.85 -11.46
C HIS A 205 8.36 -2.20 -9.96
N SER A 206 8.25 -3.49 -9.65
CA SER A 206 8.16 -4.02 -8.29
C SER A 206 8.93 -5.33 -8.13
N ALA A 207 9.32 -5.63 -6.91
CA ALA A 207 10.00 -6.88 -6.58
C ALA A 207 9.15 -8.10 -6.96
N GLU A 208 7.85 -8.02 -6.71
CA GLU A 208 6.91 -9.09 -7.01
C GLU A 208 6.81 -9.36 -8.51
N PHE A 209 6.74 -8.31 -9.33
CA PHE A 209 6.71 -8.49 -10.79
C PHE A 209 8.04 -8.99 -11.34
N TYR A 210 9.15 -8.50 -10.81
CA TYR A 210 10.50 -8.84 -11.28
C TYR A 210 10.89 -10.28 -10.97
N PHE A 211 10.60 -10.76 -9.74
CA PHE A 211 10.97 -12.11 -9.29
C PHE A 211 9.89 -13.17 -9.52
N HIS A 212 8.63 -12.76 -9.64
CA HIS A 212 7.46 -13.63 -9.78
C HIS A 212 6.57 -13.25 -10.95
N PRO A 213 7.12 -13.11 -12.17
CA PRO A 213 6.33 -12.73 -13.34
C PRO A 213 5.20 -13.71 -13.67
N GLU A 214 5.32 -14.98 -13.20
CA GLU A 214 4.27 -16.01 -13.36
C GLU A 214 2.96 -15.68 -12.63
N LEU A 215 2.96 -14.73 -11.71
CA LEU A 215 1.73 -14.25 -11.07
C LEU A 215 0.87 -13.39 -12.00
N PHE A 216 1.43 -12.94 -13.12
CA PHE A 216 0.84 -11.91 -13.97
C PHE A 216 0.66 -12.40 -15.40
N GLN A 217 -0.20 -11.70 -16.15
CA GLN A 217 -0.44 -11.97 -17.58
C GLN A 217 0.76 -11.50 -18.42
N VAL A 218 1.73 -12.39 -18.61
CA VAL A 218 2.96 -12.14 -19.38
C VAL A 218 3.11 -13.15 -20.52
N ASP A 219 3.85 -12.74 -21.57
CA ASP A 219 4.26 -13.64 -22.63
C ASP A 219 5.47 -14.51 -22.22
N GLY A 220 5.87 -15.45 -23.06
CA GLY A 220 7.03 -16.32 -22.81
C GLY A 220 8.39 -15.58 -22.70
N GLN A 221 8.40 -14.26 -22.81
CA GLN A 221 9.58 -13.39 -22.63
C GLN A 221 9.45 -12.51 -21.37
N GLY A 222 8.37 -12.69 -20.60
CA GLY A 222 8.09 -11.91 -19.38
C GLY A 222 7.53 -10.51 -19.65
N ARG A 223 7.04 -10.21 -20.84
CA ARG A 223 6.44 -8.92 -21.18
C ARG A 223 4.93 -8.98 -20.95
N LEU A 224 4.36 -7.90 -20.45
CA LEU A 224 2.91 -7.78 -20.24
C LEU A 224 2.14 -8.04 -21.55
N THR A 225 1.12 -8.89 -21.50
CA THR A 225 0.16 -9.11 -22.59
C THR A 225 -1.03 -8.18 -22.50
N ALA A 226 -1.34 -7.70 -21.29
CA ALA A 226 -2.37 -6.71 -21.02
C ALA A 226 -2.02 -5.92 -19.73
N ALA A 227 -2.68 -4.80 -19.55
CA ALA A 227 -2.51 -3.93 -18.37
C ALA A 227 -3.86 -3.46 -17.83
N ALA A 228 -3.87 -3.10 -16.54
CA ALA A 228 -5.05 -2.61 -15.84
C ALA A 228 -5.42 -1.18 -16.23
N GLY A 229 -6.70 -0.89 -16.12
CA GLY A 229 -7.26 0.43 -16.27
C GLY A 229 -8.76 0.43 -15.98
N VAL A 230 -9.45 1.47 -16.40
CA VAL A 230 -10.91 1.56 -16.39
C VAL A 230 -11.43 2.11 -17.72
N PRO A 231 -12.63 1.70 -18.15
CA PRO A 231 -13.24 2.21 -19.36
C PRO A 231 -13.60 3.71 -19.21
N PRO A 232 -13.97 4.38 -20.32
CA PRO A 232 -14.63 5.68 -20.24
C PRO A 232 -15.83 5.67 -19.31
N ASP A 233 -15.95 6.69 -18.49
CA ASP A 233 -17.02 6.91 -17.53
C ASP A 233 -17.47 8.38 -17.50
N ALA A 234 -18.33 8.74 -16.53
CA ALA A 234 -18.80 10.11 -16.36
C ALA A 234 -17.69 11.10 -15.93
N PHE A 235 -16.58 10.60 -15.37
CA PHE A 235 -15.46 11.43 -14.91
C PHE A 235 -14.39 11.60 -15.97
N THR A 236 -14.18 10.60 -16.84
CA THR A 236 -13.19 10.65 -17.91
C THR A 236 -13.69 9.99 -19.20
N ALA A 237 -13.84 10.80 -20.26
CA ALA A 237 -14.29 10.34 -21.57
C ALA A 237 -13.29 9.40 -22.29
N GLU A 238 -12.03 9.37 -21.86
CA GLU A 238 -10.98 8.51 -22.41
C GLU A 238 -10.75 7.24 -21.59
N GLY A 239 -11.38 7.11 -20.42
CA GLY A 239 -11.02 6.10 -19.45
C GLY A 239 -9.67 6.39 -18.79
N GLN A 240 -9.13 5.45 -18.03
CA GLN A 240 -7.82 5.58 -17.42
C GLN A 240 -6.97 4.35 -17.75
N PHE A 241 -5.78 4.58 -18.25
CA PHE A 241 -4.80 3.55 -18.50
C PHE A 241 -3.76 3.58 -17.37
N TRP A 242 -3.88 2.67 -16.41
CA TRP A 242 -2.99 2.66 -15.23
C TRP A 242 -1.66 1.98 -15.51
N GLY A 243 -1.62 1.01 -16.42
CA GLY A 243 -0.40 0.31 -16.81
C GLY A 243 0.07 -0.77 -15.83
N ASN A 244 -0.67 -1.04 -14.76
CA ASN A 244 -0.35 -2.09 -13.80
C ASN A 244 -0.50 -3.48 -14.44
N PRO A 245 0.36 -4.47 -14.11
CA PRO A 245 0.19 -5.85 -14.49
C PRO A 245 -1.13 -6.42 -14.00
N LEU A 246 -1.82 -7.17 -14.85
CA LEU A 246 -2.98 -7.97 -14.48
C LEU A 246 -2.54 -9.32 -13.94
N TYR A 247 -3.18 -9.81 -12.87
CA TYR A 247 -2.92 -11.15 -12.37
C TYR A 247 -3.39 -12.23 -13.36
N ASP A 248 -2.66 -13.33 -13.42
CA ASP A 248 -3.05 -14.52 -14.19
C ASP A 248 -3.96 -15.44 -13.37
N TRP A 249 -5.23 -15.03 -13.24
CA TRP A 249 -6.25 -15.73 -12.44
C TRP A 249 -6.59 -17.13 -12.95
N GLU A 250 -6.31 -17.44 -14.22
CA GLU A 250 -6.65 -18.71 -14.85
C GLU A 250 -5.42 -19.63 -14.97
N GLY A 251 -4.34 -19.15 -15.59
CA GLY A 251 -3.16 -19.97 -15.86
C GLY A 251 -2.38 -20.32 -14.62
N HIS A 252 -2.28 -19.40 -13.67
CA HIS A 252 -1.51 -19.57 -12.43
C HIS A 252 -2.34 -19.35 -11.16
N LYS A 253 -3.64 -19.68 -11.21
CA LYS A 253 -4.61 -19.46 -10.13
C LYS A 253 -4.08 -19.80 -8.74
N ARG A 254 -3.48 -20.98 -8.59
CA ARG A 254 -2.99 -21.45 -7.29
C ARG A 254 -1.91 -20.54 -6.73
N GLN A 255 -0.95 -20.13 -7.54
CA GLN A 255 0.16 -19.25 -7.14
C GLN A 255 -0.35 -17.87 -6.77
N VAL A 256 -1.24 -17.30 -7.59
CA VAL A 256 -1.86 -15.99 -7.33
C VAL A 256 -2.69 -16.01 -6.05
N PHE A 257 -3.43 -17.10 -5.79
CA PHE A 257 -4.20 -17.26 -4.55
C PHE A 257 -3.31 -17.38 -3.31
N LEU A 258 -2.17 -18.08 -3.42
CA LEU A 258 -1.18 -18.16 -2.34
C LEU A 258 -0.56 -16.80 -2.06
N PHE A 259 -0.17 -16.07 -3.10
CA PHE A 259 0.36 -14.71 -2.99
C PHE A 259 -0.64 -13.79 -2.26
N TRP A 260 -1.92 -13.79 -2.66
CA TRP A 260 -2.95 -13.00 -2.00
C TRP A 260 -3.19 -13.42 -0.55
N LYS A 261 -3.14 -14.70 -0.25
CA LYS A 261 -3.21 -15.22 1.12
C LYS A 261 -2.07 -14.68 1.98
N GLU A 262 -0.84 -14.70 1.47
CA GLU A 262 0.34 -14.15 2.16
C GLU A 262 0.21 -12.65 2.36
N ARG A 263 -0.23 -11.93 1.33
CA ARG A 263 -0.45 -10.48 1.38
C ARG A 263 -1.48 -10.10 2.45
N ILE A 264 -2.62 -10.78 2.50
CA ILE A 264 -3.64 -10.53 3.53
C ILE A 264 -3.17 -10.93 4.92
N HIS A 265 -2.46 -12.03 5.04
CA HIS A 265 -1.86 -12.41 6.32
C HIS A 265 -0.88 -11.35 6.81
N TRP A 266 -0.04 -10.81 5.93
CA TRP A 266 0.85 -9.69 6.25
C TRP A 266 0.06 -8.45 6.69
N CYS A 267 -0.95 -8.05 5.94
CA CYS A 267 -1.82 -6.94 6.31
C CYS A 267 -2.49 -7.12 7.67
N SER A 268 -2.86 -8.35 8.05
CA SER A 268 -3.48 -8.64 9.34
C SER A 268 -2.56 -8.39 10.55
N ARG A 269 -1.26 -8.35 10.33
CA ARG A 269 -0.27 -7.96 11.34
C ARG A 269 -0.12 -6.44 11.41
N LEU A 270 -0.22 -5.79 10.27
CA LEU A 270 -0.01 -4.34 10.15
C LEU A 270 -1.23 -3.54 10.59
N TYR A 271 -2.44 -4.04 10.34
CA TYR A 271 -3.67 -3.25 10.44
C TYR A 271 -4.75 -3.99 11.22
N ASP A 272 -5.73 -3.25 11.70
CA ASP A 272 -6.95 -3.79 12.32
C ASP A 272 -8.09 -3.90 11.29
N ALA A 273 -8.07 -3.03 10.28
CA ALA A 273 -8.93 -3.06 9.11
C ALA A 273 -8.14 -2.68 7.86
N ILE A 274 -8.58 -3.10 6.67
CA ILE A 274 -8.02 -2.64 5.41
C ILE A 274 -9.10 -2.28 4.41
N ARG A 275 -8.89 -1.18 3.70
CA ARG A 275 -9.58 -0.84 2.47
C ARG A 275 -8.84 -1.50 1.31
N ILE A 276 -9.57 -2.26 0.51
CA ILE A 276 -9.04 -2.80 -0.75
C ILE A 276 -9.49 -1.88 -1.87
N ASP A 277 -8.52 -1.19 -2.46
CA ASP A 277 -8.75 -0.26 -3.55
C ASP A 277 -9.13 -1.00 -4.83
N HIS A 278 -10.05 -0.40 -5.60
CA HIS A 278 -10.60 -0.98 -6.84
C HIS A 278 -11.18 -2.40 -6.65
N PHE A 279 -11.97 -2.60 -5.60
CA PHE A 279 -12.52 -3.91 -5.20
C PHE A 279 -13.36 -4.57 -6.31
N ARG A 280 -13.95 -3.80 -7.21
CA ARG A 280 -14.68 -4.31 -8.39
C ARG A 280 -13.89 -5.38 -9.13
N ALA A 281 -12.57 -5.25 -9.21
CA ALA A 281 -11.73 -6.16 -9.97
C ALA A 281 -11.72 -7.61 -9.44
N PHE A 282 -12.22 -7.87 -8.24
CA PHE A 282 -12.49 -9.25 -7.79
C PHE A 282 -13.68 -9.88 -8.51
N HIS A 283 -14.60 -9.08 -9.04
CA HIS A 283 -15.71 -9.55 -9.88
C HIS A 283 -15.35 -9.51 -11.36
N THR A 284 -15.09 -8.31 -11.88
CA THR A 284 -14.65 -8.08 -13.26
C THR A 284 -13.65 -6.94 -13.30
N TYR A 285 -12.66 -7.06 -14.15
CA TYR A 285 -11.62 -6.03 -14.34
C TYR A 285 -11.50 -5.61 -15.80
N TRP A 286 -11.05 -4.38 -16.02
CA TRP A 286 -10.84 -3.84 -17.36
C TRP A 286 -9.43 -4.19 -17.82
N SER A 287 -9.35 -5.03 -18.87
CA SER A 287 -8.12 -5.52 -19.47
C SER A 287 -7.82 -4.72 -20.74
N ILE A 288 -6.69 -4.03 -20.76
CA ILE A 288 -6.25 -3.23 -21.89
C ILE A 288 -5.09 -3.97 -22.56
N PRO A 289 -5.22 -4.42 -23.85
CA PRO A 289 -4.20 -5.17 -24.53
C PRO A 289 -2.85 -4.43 -24.60
N ALA A 290 -1.74 -5.16 -24.54
CA ALA A 290 -0.41 -4.58 -24.72
C ALA A 290 -0.32 -3.88 -26.09
N GLY A 291 0.23 -2.65 -26.08
CA GLY A 291 0.36 -1.82 -27.28
C GLY A 291 -0.88 -0.98 -27.61
N ALA A 292 -1.99 -1.12 -26.88
CA ALA A 292 -3.14 -0.23 -26.99
C ALA A 292 -2.74 1.23 -26.73
N LYS A 293 -3.38 2.15 -27.43
CA LYS A 293 -3.10 3.59 -27.34
C LYS A 293 -4.08 4.32 -26.40
N SER A 294 -5.17 3.67 -26.04
CA SER A 294 -6.24 4.25 -25.23
C SER A 294 -6.87 3.17 -24.37
N ALA A 295 -7.37 3.57 -23.19
CA ALA A 295 -8.17 2.69 -22.35
C ALA A 295 -9.47 2.21 -23.02
N LYS A 296 -9.95 2.88 -24.07
CA LYS A 296 -11.11 2.47 -24.88
C LYS A 296 -10.95 1.13 -25.59
N GLU A 297 -9.71 0.70 -25.82
CA GLU A 297 -9.40 -0.54 -26.52
C GLU A 297 -9.48 -1.78 -25.60
N GLY A 298 -9.77 -1.57 -24.34
CA GLY A 298 -9.91 -2.63 -23.36
C GLY A 298 -11.25 -3.37 -23.45
N HIS A 299 -11.37 -4.40 -22.62
CA HIS A 299 -12.60 -5.19 -22.45
C HIS A 299 -12.69 -5.74 -21.03
N TRP A 300 -13.90 -6.10 -20.60
CA TRP A 300 -14.13 -6.71 -19.31
C TRP A 300 -13.71 -8.18 -19.30
N GLU A 301 -12.97 -8.57 -18.27
CA GLU A 301 -12.62 -9.96 -17.97
C GLU A 301 -13.09 -10.37 -16.57
N PRO A 302 -13.38 -11.67 -16.35
CA PRO A 302 -13.80 -12.15 -15.04
C PRO A 302 -12.64 -12.11 -14.04
N GLY A 303 -12.92 -11.62 -12.82
CA GLY A 303 -12.00 -11.67 -11.69
C GLY A 303 -12.05 -13.01 -10.94
N PRO A 304 -11.29 -13.15 -9.84
CA PRO A 304 -11.18 -14.39 -9.07
C PRO A 304 -12.45 -14.78 -8.29
N GLY A 305 -13.41 -13.86 -8.19
CA GLY A 305 -14.71 -14.11 -7.59
C GLY A 305 -14.69 -14.33 -6.07
N LEU A 306 -15.79 -14.93 -5.60
CA LEU A 306 -15.98 -15.20 -4.17
C LEU A 306 -15.00 -16.22 -3.60
N GLU A 307 -14.44 -17.09 -4.44
CA GLU A 307 -13.50 -18.13 -3.99
C GLU A 307 -12.26 -17.52 -3.34
N LEU A 308 -11.66 -16.50 -3.97
CA LEU A 308 -10.51 -15.80 -3.38
C LEU A 308 -10.94 -15.06 -2.11
N LEU A 309 -12.05 -14.33 -2.12
CA LEU A 309 -12.50 -13.56 -0.94
C LEU A 309 -12.76 -14.45 0.28
N GLN A 310 -13.35 -15.63 0.09
CA GLN A 310 -13.54 -16.62 1.17
C GLN A 310 -12.20 -17.13 1.72
N LEU A 311 -11.21 -17.35 0.83
CA LEU A 311 -9.86 -17.70 1.24
C LEU A 311 -9.24 -16.60 2.10
N LEU A 312 -9.35 -15.32 1.68
CA LEU A 312 -8.79 -14.18 2.41
C LEU A 312 -9.43 -14.01 3.80
N GLN A 313 -10.76 -14.06 3.88
CA GLN A 313 -11.51 -13.98 5.14
C GLN A 313 -11.15 -15.13 6.10
N THR A 314 -10.94 -16.33 5.55
CA THR A 314 -10.54 -17.50 6.34
C THR A 314 -9.09 -17.41 6.81
N ALA A 315 -8.20 -16.88 5.97
CA ALA A 315 -6.78 -16.75 6.29
C ALA A 315 -6.51 -15.70 7.38
N SER A 316 -7.34 -14.67 7.47
CA SER A 316 -7.16 -13.58 8.45
C SER A 316 -8.51 -13.13 9.04
N PRO A 317 -9.15 -13.98 9.86
CA PRO A 317 -10.54 -13.76 10.30
C PRO A 317 -10.72 -12.57 11.26
N LYS A 318 -9.64 -12.01 11.79
CA LYS A 318 -9.66 -10.83 12.68
C LYS A 318 -9.48 -9.51 11.92
N LEU A 319 -8.98 -9.57 10.68
CA LEU A 319 -8.79 -8.39 9.84
C LEU A 319 -10.13 -7.99 9.23
N GLU A 320 -10.57 -6.77 9.48
CA GLU A 320 -11.76 -6.24 8.83
C GLU A 320 -11.42 -5.81 7.40
N LEU A 321 -12.20 -6.31 6.44
CA LEU A 321 -12.07 -5.93 5.03
C LEU A 321 -13.12 -4.89 4.68
N ILE A 322 -12.73 -3.87 3.91
CA ILE A 322 -13.61 -2.83 3.37
C ILE A 322 -13.41 -2.78 1.86
N ALA A 323 -14.51 -2.85 1.13
CA ALA A 323 -14.50 -2.78 -0.31
C ALA A 323 -14.55 -1.33 -0.79
N GLU A 324 -13.59 -0.90 -1.59
CA GLU A 324 -13.76 0.31 -2.38
C GLU A 324 -14.64 -0.05 -3.58
N ASP A 325 -15.95 0.24 -3.45
CA ASP A 325 -17.00 -0.02 -4.42
C ASP A 325 -17.51 1.25 -5.10
N LEU A 326 -16.59 2.17 -5.38
CA LEU A 326 -16.88 3.44 -6.03
C LEU A 326 -16.84 3.32 -7.57
N GLY A 327 -17.35 4.33 -8.26
CA GLY A 327 -17.41 4.39 -9.71
C GLY A 327 -18.70 3.83 -10.30
N ASP A 328 -18.69 3.56 -11.60
CA ASP A 328 -19.84 3.04 -12.32
C ASP A 328 -19.89 1.51 -12.21
N LEU A 329 -20.76 1.03 -11.32
CA LEU A 329 -20.95 -0.40 -11.08
C LEU A 329 -22.26 -0.86 -11.76
N ASP A 330 -22.15 -1.88 -12.59
CA ASP A 330 -23.32 -2.58 -13.12
C ASP A 330 -24.04 -3.41 -12.03
N GLN A 331 -25.22 -3.92 -12.36
CA GLN A 331 -26.04 -4.66 -11.40
C GLN A 331 -25.36 -5.95 -10.89
N ASP A 332 -24.54 -6.59 -11.70
CA ASP A 332 -23.84 -7.83 -11.34
C ASP A 332 -22.70 -7.52 -10.35
N ALA A 333 -21.93 -6.44 -10.59
CA ALA A 333 -20.91 -5.97 -9.66
C ALA A 333 -21.52 -5.52 -8.30
N LEU A 334 -22.67 -4.81 -8.32
CA LEU A 334 -23.37 -4.45 -7.11
C LEU A 334 -23.90 -5.68 -6.36
N HIS A 335 -24.40 -6.68 -7.09
CA HIS A 335 -24.82 -7.95 -6.49
C HIS A 335 -23.63 -8.70 -5.86
N PHE A 336 -22.50 -8.73 -6.54
CA PHE A 336 -21.27 -9.34 -6.03
C PHE A 336 -20.82 -8.71 -4.71
N VAL A 337 -20.71 -7.37 -4.65
CA VAL A 337 -20.32 -6.65 -3.42
C VAL A 337 -21.27 -6.96 -2.27
N ARG A 338 -22.60 -7.00 -2.53
CA ARG A 338 -23.59 -7.36 -1.50
C ARG A 338 -23.44 -8.80 -1.01
N THR A 339 -23.10 -9.72 -1.92
CA THR A 339 -23.03 -11.16 -1.63
C THR A 339 -21.74 -11.54 -0.90
N CYS A 340 -20.64 -10.80 -1.11
CA CYS A 340 -19.37 -11.12 -0.46
C CYS A 340 -19.33 -10.86 1.05
N GLY A 341 -20.32 -10.12 1.59
CA GLY A 341 -20.41 -9.82 3.03
C GLY A 341 -19.34 -8.87 3.54
N ILE A 342 -18.73 -8.07 2.64
CA ILE A 342 -17.72 -7.05 2.94
C ILE A 342 -18.40 -5.68 2.81
N PRO A 343 -18.28 -4.76 3.80
CA PRO A 343 -18.87 -3.44 3.71
C PRO A 343 -18.24 -2.64 2.57
N GLY A 344 -19.09 -1.96 1.80
CA GLY A 344 -18.70 -1.00 0.78
C GLY A 344 -18.53 0.41 1.34
N MET A 345 -17.99 1.30 0.54
CA MET A 345 -17.79 2.71 0.88
C MET A 345 -18.91 3.58 0.34
N LYS A 346 -19.28 4.62 1.12
CA LYS A 346 -20.25 5.63 0.70
C LYS A 346 -19.66 7.02 0.86
N VAL A 347 -19.22 7.60 -0.25
CA VAL A 347 -18.61 8.93 -0.30
C VAL A 347 -19.70 9.99 -0.31
N MET A 348 -19.95 10.60 0.83
CA MET A 348 -21.04 11.52 1.04
C MET A 348 -21.04 12.73 0.07
N VAL A 349 -19.88 13.16 -0.39
CA VAL A 349 -19.77 14.24 -1.39
C VAL A 349 -20.49 13.92 -2.70
N PHE A 350 -20.58 12.65 -3.06
CA PHE A 350 -21.32 12.17 -4.24
C PHE A 350 -22.85 12.11 -4.03
N ALA A 351 -23.32 12.36 -2.80
CA ALA A 351 -24.74 12.42 -2.51
C ALA A 351 -25.41 13.73 -3.00
N PHE A 352 -24.61 14.78 -3.23
CA PHE A 352 -25.11 16.11 -3.59
C PHE A 352 -25.24 16.27 -5.12
N ASP A 353 -25.96 15.32 -5.75
CA ASP A 353 -26.32 15.42 -7.16
C ASP A 353 -27.57 16.29 -7.31
N PRO A 354 -27.55 17.38 -8.12
CA PRO A 354 -28.71 18.23 -8.36
C PRO A 354 -29.83 17.52 -9.12
N GLN A 355 -29.60 16.33 -9.69
CA GLN A 355 -30.58 15.62 -10.52
C GLN A 355 -31.46 14.61 -9.80
N GLY A 356 -31.26 14.39 -8.48
CA GLY A 356 -32.21 13.56 -7.75
C GLY A 356 -31.65 12.63 -6.68
N GLU A 357 -32.27 11.48 -6.49
CA GLU A 357 -31.98 10.50 -5.43
C GLU A 357 -30.65 9.77 -5.68
N SER A 358 -29.59 10.20 -5.00
CA SER A 358 -28.30 9.54 -5.03
C SER A 358 -28.30 8.31 -4.11
N ALA A 359 -27.65 7.23 -4.56
CA ALA A 359 -27.37 6.04 -3.75
C ALA A 359 -26.47 6.32 -2.52
N TYR A 360 -25.82 7.49 -2.51
CA TYR A 360 -24.92 7.95 -1.44
C TYR A 360 -25.65 8.80 -0.37
N LEU A 361 -26.93 9.09 -0.53
CA LEU A 361 -27.71 9.77 0.52
C LEU A 361 -27.80 8.87 1.76
N PRO A 362 -27.68 9.43 2.98
CA PRO A 362 -27.62 8.63 4.23
C PRO A 362 -28.79 7.67 4.42
N HIS A 363 -29.99 8.03 3.96
CA HIS A 363 -31.18 7.16 4.07
C HIS A 363 -31.18 6.00 3.05
N ASN A 364 -30.36 6.08 1.99
CA ASN A 364 -30.17 5.02 0.99
C ASN A 364 -28.99 4.10 1.32
N CYS A 365 -28.14 4.52 2.27
CA CYS A 365 -26.99 3.69 2.68
C CYS A 365 -27.49 2.46 3.46
N GLN A 366 -26.89 1.32 3.16
CA GLN A 366 -27.10 0.12 3.95
C GLN A 366 -26.50 0.31 5.36
N PRO A 367 -27.07 -0.29 6.41
CA PRO A 367 -26.48 -0.23 7.76
C PRO A 367 -25.05 -0.74 7.83
N PHE A 368 -24.65 -1.54 6.86
CA PHE A 368 -23.33 -2.15 6.71
C PHE A 368 -22.54 -1.42 5.60
N SER A 369 -22.08 -0.20 5.91
CA SER A 369 -21.28 0.64 5.00
C SER A 369 -20.31 1.52 5.80
N VAL A 370 -19.26 1.97 5.14
CA VAL A 370 -18.21 2.85 5.67
C VAL A 370 -18.21 4.18 4.92
#